data_8a1a9ea8d24ed095fa97d7fa53d6d8ad
#
_entry.id   8a1a9ea8d24ed095fa97d7fa53d6d8ad
#
_cell.length_a   1.000
_cell.length_b   1.000
_cell.length_c   1.000
_cell.angle_alpha   90.00
_cell.angle_beta   90.00
_cell.angle_gamma   90.00
#
_symmetry.space_group_name_H-M   'P 1'
#
loop_
_entity.id
_entity.type
_entity.pdbx_description
1 polymer ?
#
loop_
_entity_poly.entity_id
_entity_poly.type
_entity_poly.pdbx_seq_one_letter_code
_entity_poly.pdbx_strand_id
1 'polypeptide(L)'
;MTKSFLQLEDERLADIVHAASGDLRNAVVTLASIPSSFCQPVKLVLNDKDFDIVARNVIMLLLILTEHDPTKVAEGLIHLWYSAFIPPSLITIMQEAVRPLIQTVCTKVEKKAPQTLLGKTWNFGSRSLRLVLTRDQWFSLLSYFEVPAGLTLERAKRNRLDITLAPQRVDYRDRRSFAQRPGWRVGAQKYREDGILLPFGAPRASFSYLNPYITTLKLACHILA
;
A
#
# COMPACT_ATOMS: atom_id res chain seq x y z
N MET A 1 13.97 12.40 -28.80
CA MET A 1 14.69 11.11 -28.95
C MET A 1 14.80 10.48 -27.56
N THR A 2 13.80 9.73 -27.16
CA THR A 2 13.74 9.03 -25.88
C THR A 2 14.42 7.66 -26.12
N LYS A 3 15.63 7.48 -25.64
CA LYS A 3 16.29 6.18 -25.71
C LYS A 3 15.53 5.21 -24.81
N SER A 4 14.98 4.17 -25.43
CA SER A 4 14.39 3.02 -24.77
C SER A 4 15.40 2.38 -23.81
N PHE A 5 15.06 2.24 -22.54
CA PHE A 5 15.83 1.55 -21.50
C PHE A 5 15.91 0.02 -21.69
N LEU A 6 15.43 -0.51 -22.81
CA LEU A 6 15.26 -1.95 -23.09
C LEU A 6 16.28 -2.53 -24.06
N GLN A 7 17.47 -1.93 -24.21
CA GLN A 7 18.57 -2.56 -24.93
C GLN A 7 19.75 -2.84 -23.98
N LEU A 8 19.62 -3.91 -23.21
CA LEU A 8 20.75 -4.60 -22.59
C LEU A 8 20.63 -6.07 -22.96
N GLU A 9 21.24 -6.44 -24.06
CA GLU A 9 21.63 -7.82 -24.36
C GLU A 9 22.72 -8.22 -23.37
N ASP A 10 22.33 -8.84 -22.26
CA ASP A 10 23.21 -9.64 -21.41
C ASP A 10 22.33 -10.39 -20.39
N GLU A 11 22.71 -11.58 -19.98
CA GLU A 11 21.99 -12.45 -19.01
C GLU A 11 21.80 -11.80 -17.62
N ARG A 12 21.68 -10.50 -17.53
CA ARG A 12 21.59 -9.72 -16.29
C ARG A 12 20.16 -9.49 -15.89
N LEU A 13 19.96 -9.64 -14.60
CA LEU A 13 18.77 -9.23 -13.87
C LEU A 13 18.35 -7.81 -14.30
N ALA A 14 17.12 -7.61 -14.73
CA ALA A 14 16.61 -6.25 -14.99
C ALA A 14 16.39 -5.54 -13.67
N ASP A 15 17.31 -4.65 -13.30
CA ASP A 15 17.22 -3.85 -12.08
C ASP A 15 16.37 -2.59 -12.34
N ILE A 16 15.20 -2.50 -11.70
CA ILE A 16 14.31 -1.33 -11.74
C ILE A 16 14.38 -0.65 -10.39
N VAL A 17 14.83 0.60 -10.35
CA VAL A 17 14.97 1.38 -9.12
C VAL A 17 13.95 2.51 -9.09
N HIS A 18 13.08 2.51 -8.09
CA HIS A 18 12.20 3.62 -7.75
C HIS A 18 12.75 4.35 -6.51
N ALA A 19 13.54 5.39 -6.73
CA ALA A 19 13.97 6.31 -5.67
C ALA A 19 12.82 7.26 -5.33
N ALA A 20 12.62 7.55 -4.02
CA ALA A 20 11.46 8.29 -3.52
C ALA A 20 10.15 7.67 -4.05
N SER A 21 10.00 6.36 -3.82
CA SER A 21 9.01 5.52 -4.49
C SER A 21 7.55 5.94 -4.24
N GLY A 22 7.32 6.66 -3.15
CA GLY A 22 5.98 7.04 -2.74
C GLY A 22 5.08 5.81 -2.58
N ASP A 23 4.11 5.65 -3.45
CA ASP A 23 3.19 4.53 -3.43
C ASP A 23 3.58 3.41 -4.42
N LEU A 24 2.99 2.22 -4.23
CA LEU A 24 3.25 1.05 -5.08
C LEU A 24 2.67 1.12 -6.49
N ARG A 25 1.84 2.12 -6.83
CA ARG A 25 1.16 2.15 -8.14
C ARG A 25 2.14 2.12 -9.30
N ASN A 26 3.18 2.95 -9.24
CA ASN A 26 4.18 2.99 -10.30
C ASN A 26 4.91 1.66 -10.45
N ALA A 27 5.25 1.02 -9.33
CA ALA A 27 5.86 -0.29 -9.30
C ALA A 27 4.94 -1.37 -9.92
N VAL A 28 3.68 -1.39 -9.51
CA VAL A 28 2.68 -2.32 -10.05
C VAL A 28 2.43 -2.10 -11.55
N VAL A 29 2.27 -0.86 -11.98
CA VAL A 29 2.10 -0.51 -13.41
C VAL A 29 3.34 -0.92 -14.21
N THR A 30 4.53 -0.64 -13.70
CA THR A 30 5.79 -1.04 -14.36
C THR A 30 5.85 -2.57 -14.54
N LEU A 31 5.61 -3.34 -13.49
CA LEU A 31 5.61 -4.80 -13.57
C LEU A 31 4.51 -5.32 -14.50
N ALA A 32 3.31 -4.74 -14.46
CA ALA A 32 2.20 -5.12 -15.34
C ALA A 32 2.45 -4.77 -16.81
N SER A 33 3.32 -3.82 -17.09
CA SER A 33 3.67 -3.39 -18.44
C SER A 33 4.81 -4.21 -19.07
N ILE A 34 5.43 -5.12 -18.31
CA ILE A 34 6.46 -6.00 -18.83
C ILE A 34 5.82 -6.97 -19.83
N PRO A 35 6.33 -7.05 -21.07
CA PRO A 35 5.81 -7.98 -22.06
C PRO A 35 5.88 -9.44 -21.61
N SER A 36 4.88 -10.26 -21.95
CA SER A 36 4.87 -11.68 -21.62
C SER A 36 6.04 -12.48 -22.24
N SER A 37 6.67 -11.93 -23.28
CA SER A 37 7.88 -12.48 -23.89
C SER A 37 9.15 -12.23 -23.11
N PHE A 38 9.10 -11.39 -22.07
CA PHE A 38 10.26 -11.09 -21.23
C PHE A 38 10.44 -12.20 -20.19
N CYS A 39 11.48 -13.01 -20.37
CA CYS A 39 11.75 -14.19 -19.53
C CYS A 39 12.86 -13.97 -18.48
N GLN A 40 13.45 -12.77 -18.45
CA GLN A 40 14.53 -12.49 -17.49
C GLN A 40 13.98 -12.21 -16.08
N PRO A 41 14.71 -12.58 -15.02
CA PRO A 41 14.36 -12.18 -13.68
C PRO A 41 14.35 -10.66 -13.53
N VAL A 42 13.35 -10.13 -12.83
CA VAL A 42 13.19 -8.69 -12.55
C VAL A 42 13.45 -8.44 -11.08
N LYS A 43 14.34 -7.52 -10.78
CA LYS A 43 14.57 -7.02 -9.43
C LYS A 43 14.04 -5.58 -9.32
N LEU A 44 13.06 -5.40 -8.47
CA LEU A 44 12.48 -4.10 -8.15
C LEU A 44 13.04 -3.61 -6.82
N VAL A 45 13.67 -2.43 -6.84
CA VAL A 45 14.17 -1.75 -5.63
C VAL A 45 13.27 -0.56 -5.31
N LEU A 46 12.64 -0.58 -4.14
CA LEU A 46 11.82 0.52 -3.65
C LEU A 46 12.56 1.18 -2.48
N ASN A 47 12.74 2.48 -2.57
CA ASN A 47 13.37 3.27 -1.51
C ASN A 47 12.59 4.56 -1.27
N ASP A 48 12.29 4.85 -0.02
CA ASP A 48 11.68 6.10 0.41
C ASP A 48 12.30 6.56 1.72
N LYS A 49 12.35 7.89 1.93
CA LYS A 49 12.84 8.48 3.18
C LYS A 49 11.80 8.43 4.30
N ASP A 50 10.53 8.40 3.91
CA ASP A 50 9.40 8.37 4.83
C ASP A 50 9.09 6.92 5.22
N PHE A 51 9.29 6.61 6.51
CA PHE A 51 9.08 5.27 7.00
C PHE A 51 7.62 4.82 6.94
N ASP A 52 6.67 5.74 7.08
CA ASP A 52 5.24 5.42 6.97
C ASP A 52 4.90 4.90 5.57
N ILE A 53 5.51 5.50 4.54
CA ILE A 53 5.38 5.04 3.15
C ILE A 53 6.01 3.66 2.99
N VAL A 54 7.23 3.47 3.49
CA VAL A 54 7.92 2.16 3.44
C VAL A 54 7.11 1.08 4.14
N ALA A 55 6.63 1.33 5.36
CA ALA A 55 5.86 0.39 6.15
C ALA A 55 4.59 -0.06 5.41
N ARG A 56 3.82 0.88 4.90
CA ARG A 56 2.63 0.59 4.10
C ARG A 56 2.95 -0.24 2.86
N ASN A 57 3.97 0.16 2.10
CA ASN A 57 4.37 -0.54 0.89
C ASN A 57 4.82 -1.98 1.18
N VAL A 58 5.59 -2.19 2.24
CA VAL A 58 6.02 -3.53 2.67
C VAL A 58 4.82 -4.41 3.02
N ILE A 59 3.87 -3.90 3.78
CA ILE A 59 2.68 -4.65 4.19
C ILE A 59 1.82 -5.02 2.98
N MET A 60 1.64 -4.09 2.04
CA MET A 60 0.92 -4.35 0.79
C MET A 60 1.64 -5.39 -0.09
N LEU A 61 2.98 -5.34 -0.17
CA LEU A 61 3.76 -6.34 -0.89
C LEU A 61 3.66 -7.72 -0.24
N LEU A 62 3.72 -7.79 1.10
CA LEU A 62 3.51 -9.05 1.81
C LEU A 62 2.10 -9.61 1.59
N LEU A 63 1.08 -8.76 1.56
CA LEU A 63 -0.29 -9.18 1.21
C LEU A 63 -0.35 -9.78 -0.20
N ILE A 64 0.28 -9.12 -1.20
CA ILE A 64 0.35 -9.64 -2.58
C ILE A 64 1.05 -11.00 -2.66
N LEU A 65 2.03 -11.23 -1.80
CA LEU A 65 2.87 -12.43 -1.85
C LEU A 65 2.31 -13.59 -1.00
N THR A 66 1.44 -13.31 -0.04
CA THR A 66 0.85 -14.32 0.87
C THR A 66 -0.55 -14.76 0.46
N GLU A 67 -1.38 -13.85 -0.07
CA GLU A 67 -2.73 -14.18 -0.52
C GLU A 67 -2.69 -14.69 -1.98
N HIS A 68 -3.38 -15.79 -2.22
CA HIS A 68 -3.37 -16.46 -3.54
C HIS A 68 -4.52 -16.05 -4.46
N ASP A 69 -5.60 -15.50 -3.89
CA ASP A 69 -6.74 -15.02 -4.67
C ASP A 69 -6.49 -13.59 -5.17
N PRO A 70 -6.31 -13.39 -6.50
CA PRO A 70 -6.02 -12.07 -7.05
C PRO A 70 -7.12 -11.04 -6.78
N THR A 71 -8.37 -11.48 -6.68
CA THR A 71 -9.51 -10.60 -6.40
C THR A 71 -9.42 -10.06 -4.97
N LYS A 72 -9.18 -10.95 -4.00
CA LYS A 72 -8.98 -10.53 -2.60
C LYS A 72 -7.77 -9.63 -2.42
N VAL A 73 -6.68 -9.93 -3.14
CA VAL A 73 -5.49 -9.07 -3.16
C VAL A 73 -5.83 -7.67 -3.66
N ALA A 74 -6.46 -7.57 -4.83
CA ALA A 74 -6.80 -6.28 -5.44
C ALA A 74 -7.75 -5.46 -4.54
N GLU A 75 -8.80 -6.08 -4.02
CA GLU A 75 -9.73 -5.44 -3.08
C GLU A 75 -9.02 -5.01 -1.81
N GLY A 76 -8.20 -5.89 -1.22
CA GLY A 76 -7.42 -5.60 -0.02
C GLY A 76 -6.48 -4.41 -0.20
N LEU A 77 -5.74 -4.35 -1.30
CA LEU A 77 -4.86 -3.22 -1.63
C LEU A 77 -5.63 -1.92 -1.76
N ILE A 78 -6.76 -1.92 -2.48
CA ILE A 78 -7.61 -0.73 -2.66
C ILE A 78 -8.10 -0.22 -1.30
N HIS A 79 -8.56 -1.12 -0.42
CA HIS A 79 -9.06 -0.72 0.88
C HIS A 79 -7.97 -0.27 1.85
N LEU A 80 -6.83 -0.96 1.92
CA LEU A 80 -5.68 -0.51 2.71
C LEU A 80 -5.20 0.88 2.27
N TRP A 81 -5.31 1.16 0.98
CA TRP A 81 -4.83 2.42 0.41
C TRP A 81 -5.81 3.58 0.57
N TYR A 82 -7.09 3.34 0.28
CA TYR A 82 -8.05 4.44 0.11
C TYR A 82 -9.15 4.49 1.16
N SER A 83 -9.50 3.38 1.82
CA SER A 83 -10.63 3.35 2.73
C SER A 83 -10.26 3.71 4.17
N ALA A 84 -11.14 4.44 4.84
CA ALA A 84 -11.03 4.72 6.27
C ALA A 84 -11.35 3.48 7.12
N PHE A 85 -12.14 2.58 6.56
CA PHE A 85 -12.56 1.34 7.18
C PHE A 85 -12.25 0.16 6.28
N ILE A 86 -11.98 -0.98 6.89
CA ILE A 86 -11.67 -2.23 6.20
C ILE A 86 -12.56 -3.38 6.70
N PRO A 87 -12.83 -4.39 5.86
CA PRO A 87 -13.67 -5.50 6.24
C PRO A 87 -12.93 -6.48 7.16
N PRO A 88 -13.66 -7.26 8.00
CA PRO A 88 -13.07 -8.28 8.88
C PRO A 88 -12.18 -9.28 8.15
N SER A 89 -12.56 -9.72 6.95
CA SER A 89 -11.78 -10.65 6.14
C SER A 89 -10.36 -10.15 5.85
N LEU A 90 -10.20 -8.85 5.58
CA LEU A 90 -8.88 -8.26 5.36
C LEU A 90 -8.07 -8.20 6.65
N ILE A 91 -8.70 -7.87 7.79
CA ILE A 91 -8.05 -7.91 9.11
C ILE A 91 -7.54 -9.31 9.40
N THR A 92 -8.35 -10.34 9.16
CA THR A 92 -7.93 -11.74 9.35
C THR A 92 -6.68 -12.07 8.54
N ILE A 93 -6.66 -11.75 7.25
CA ILE A 93 -5.48 -11.97 6.40
C ILE A 93 -4.27 -11.21 6.94
N MET A 94 -4.44 -9.96 7.34
CA MET A 94 -3.36 -9.14 7.87
C MET A 94 -2.79 -9.69 9.17
N GLN A 95 -3.65 -10.15 10.09
CA GLN A 95 -3.23 -10.65 11.41
C GLN A 95 -2.67 -12.09 11.34
N GLU A 96 -3.23 -12.94 10.49
CA GLU A 96 -2.89 -14.37 10.45
C GLU A 96 -1.80 -14.71 9.43
N ALA A 97 -1.74 -14.00 8.30
CA ALA A 97 -0.77 -14.29 7.24
C ALA A 97 0.41 -13.31 7.20
N VAL A 98 0.16 -12.00 7.34
CA VAL A 98 1.20 -10.98 7.15
C VAL A 98 1.94 -10.66 8.45
N ARG A 99 1.22 -10.37 9.53
CA ARG A 99 1.81 -10.01 10.84
C ARG A 99 2.83 -11.02 11.36
N PRO A 100 2.60 -12.35 11.32
CA PRO A 100 3.54 -13.34 11.85
C PRO A 100 4.90 -13.32 11.15
N LEU A 101 4.95 -12.96 9.87
CA LEU A 101 6.19 -12.82 9.12
C LEU A 101 7.10 -11.74 9.74
N ILE A 102 6.51 -10.61 10.12
CA ILE A 102 7.23 -9.48 10.74
C ILE A 102 7.52 -9.79 12.21
N GLN A 103 6.55 -10.34 12.95
CA GLN A 103 6.69 -10.75 14.35
C GLN A 103 7.89 -11.68 14.55
N THR A 104 8.07 -12.67 13.67
CA THR A 104 9.20 -13.60 13.71
C THR A 104 10.54 -12.88 13.60
N VAL A 105 10.63 -11.80 12.83
CA VAL A 105 11.84 -10.98 12.74
C VAL A 105 12.04 -10.20 14.04
N CYS A 106 11.01 -9.51 14.52
CA CYS A 106 11.05 -8.73 15.76
C CYS A 106 11.57 -9.56 16.93
N THR A 107 11.07 -10.79 17.11
CA THR A 107 11.54 -11.72 18.16
C THR A 107 13.04 -12.02 18.03
N LYS A 108 13.55 -12.22 16.81
CA LYS A 108 14.97 -12.52 16.58
C LYS A 108 15.89 -11.34 16.83
N VAL A 109 15.39 -10.13 16.66
CA VAL A 109 16.19 -8.91 16.75
C VAL A 109 16.01 -8.16 18.08
N GLU A 110 15.17 -8.65 18.97
CA GLU A 110 14.78 -8.00 20.21
C GLU A 110 15.97 -7.54 21.06
N LYS A 111 17.00 -8.36 21.16
CA LYS A 111 18.21 -8.11 21.96
C LYS A 111 19.28 -7.29 21.22
N LYS A 112 19.04 -6.85 19.98
CA LYS A 112 20.01 -6.06 19.22
C LYS A 112 19.91 -4.57 19.58
N ALA A 113 20.97 -3.81 19.29
CA ALA A 113 20.94 -2.37 19.49
C ALA A 113 19.93 -1.68 18.56
N PRO A 114 19.28 -0.57 18.97
CA PRO A 114 18.20 0.10 18.24
C PRO A 114 18.50 0.39 16.78
N GLN A 115 19.70 0.86 16.47
CA GLN A 115 20.12 1.27 15.13
C GLN A 115 20.79 0.14 14.31
N THR A 116 20.80 -1.09 14.84
CA THR A 116 21.37 -2.24 14.10
C THR A 116 20.56 -2.53 12.86
N LEU A 117 21.16 -2.45 11.70
CA LEU A 117 20.56 -2.82 10.43
C LEU A 117 20.43 -4.33 10.30
N LEU A 118 19.24 -4.80 9.93
CA LEU A 118 18.89 -6.20 9.82
C LEU A 118 18.13 -6.43 8.51
N GLY A 119 18.67 -7.33 7.69
CA GLY A 119 18.04 -7.78 6.45
C GLY A 119 17.25 -9.07 6.67
N LYS A 120 16.05 -9.13 6.12
CA LYS A 120 15.23 -10.35 6.03
C LYS A 120 14.80 -10.56 4.58
N THR A 121 14.95 -11.78 4.10
CA THR A 121 14.37 -12.22 2.82
C THR A 121 13.31 -13.27 3.10
N TRP A 122 12.13 -13.10 2.51
CA TRP A 122 11.09 -14.11 2.45
C TRP A 122 11.00 -14.62 1.01
N ASN A 123 10.83 -15.92 0.86
CA ASN A 123 10.68 -16.59 -0.43
C ASN A 123 9.25 -17.11 -0.59
N PHE A 124 8.64 -16.85 -1.73
CA PHE A 124 7.27 -17.22 -2.09
C PHE A 124 7.30 -17.89 -3.48
N GLY A 125 7.71 -19.15 -3.51
CA GLY A 125 7.96 -19.87 -4.77
C GLY A 125 9.11 -19.22 -5.57
N SER A 126 8.84 -18.78 -6.78
CA SER A 126 9.79 -18.07 -7.65
C SER A 126 9.99 -16.59 -7.31
N ARG A 127 9.22 -16.05 -6.35
CA ARG A 127 9.26 -14.65 -5.95
C ARG A 127 9.90 -14.49 -4.58
N SER A 128 10.55 -13.36 -4.35
CA SER A 128 11.11 -13.05 -3.05
C SER A 128 10.94 -11.57 -2.70
N LEU A 129 10.86 -11.28 -1.42
CA LEU A 129 10.90 -9.93 -0.87
C LEU A 129 12.05 -9.82 0.11
N ARG A 130 12.99 -8.90 -0.16
CA ARG A 130 14.06 -8.55 0.76
C ARG A 130 13.79 -7.18 1.39
N LEU A 131 13.81 -7.12 2.70
CA LEU A 131 13.64 -5.90 3.48
C LEU A 131 14.85 -5.70 4.39
N VAL A 132 15.38 -4.47 4.44
CA VAL A 132 16.47 -4.08 5.32
C VAL A 132 16.04 -2.87 6.14
N LEU A 133 15.93 -3.05 7.45
CA LEU A 133 15.49 -2.02 8.40
C LEU A 133 16.38 -2.06 9.64
N THR A 134 16.37 -0.96 10.40
CA THR A 134 16.92 -0.96 11.75
C THR A 134 16.02 -1.78 12.70
N ARG A 135 16.55 -2.21 13.85
CA ARG A 135 15.76 -2.89 14.88
C ARG A 135 14.50 -2.08 15.24
N ASP A 136 14.65 -0.79 15.51
CA ASP A 136 13.51 0.07 15.90
C ASP A 136 12.49 0.21 14.78
N GLN A 137 12.92 0.28 13.53
CA GLN A 137 12.02 0.28 12.38
C GLN A 137 11.25 -1.04 12.23
N TRP A 138 11.87 -2.19 12.57
CA TRP A 138 11.16 -3.49 12.60
C TRP A 138 10.02 -3.50 13.62
N PHE A 139 10.25 -2.97 14.83
CA PHE A 139 9.20 -2.86 15.85
C PHE A 139 8.15 -1.82 15.46
N SER A 140 8.55 -0.70 14.89
CA SER A 140 7.62 0.27 14.33
C SER A 140 6.75 -0.33 13.23
N LEU A 141 7.33 -1.15 12.32
CA LEU A 141 6.56 -1.85 11.29
C LEU A 141 5.49 -2.78 11.90
N LEU A 142 5.80 -3.45 13.00
CA LEU A 142 4.84 -4.30 13.70
C LEU A 142 3.66 -3.50 14.27
N SER A 143 3.90 -2.27 14.74
CA SER A 143 2.83 -1.42 15.29
C SER A 143 1.78 -0.99 14.28
N TYR A 144 2.05 -1.07 12.98
CA TYR A 144 1.08 -0.76 11.92
C TYR A 144 -0.05 -1.80 11.78
N PHE A 145 0.02 -2.91 12.50
CA PHE A 145 -1.09 -3.86 12.59
C PHE A 145 -2.10 -3.52 13.68
N GLU A 146 -1.81 -2.50 14.46
CA GLU A 146 -2.69 -2.00 15.53
C GLU A 146 -3.29 -0.65 15.14
N VAL A 147 -4.52 -0.40 15.58
CA VAL A 147 -5.14 0.90 15.41
C VAL A 147 -4.39 1.92 16.27
N PRO A 148 -3.90 3.04 15.71
CA PRO A 148 -3.20 4.05 16.48
C PRO A 148 -4.02 4.56 17.66
N ALA A 149 -3.37 4.73 18.82
CA ALA A 149 -4.03 5.27 20.00
C ALA A 149 -4.71 6.63 19.71
N GLY A 150 -5.96 6.79 20.13
CA GLY A 150 -6.75 8.00 19.89
C GLY A 150 -7.32 8.16 18.47
N LEU A 151 -7.15 7.18 17.59
CA LEU A 151 -7.87 7.16 16.32
C LEU A 151 -9.30 6.65 16.55
N THR A 152 -10.25 7.58 16.56
CA THR A 152 -11.69 7.26 16.65
C THR A 152 -12.31 7.16 15.26
N LEU A 153 -13.50 6.56 15.18
CA LEU A 153 -14.33 6.52 13.96
C LEU A 153 -14.51 7.91 13.34
N GLU A 154 -14.85 8.89 14.16
CA GLU A 154 -15.07 10.27 13.73
C GLU A 154 -13.79 10.90 13.18
N ARG A 155 -12.67 10.65 13.84
CA ARG A 155 -11.36 11.17 13.42
C ARG A 155 -10.90 10.54 12.11
N ALA A 156 -11.10 9.23 11.91
CA ALA A 156 -10.78 8.54 10.67
C ALA A 156 -11.58 9.09 9.48
N LYS A 157 -12.89 9.28 9.65
CA LYS A 157 -13.77 9.92 8.64
C LYS A 157 -13.32 11.34 8.33
N ARG A 158 -13.05 12.16 9.36
CA ARG A 158 -12.58 13.54 9.20
C ARG A 158 -11.24 13.60 8.46
N ASN A 159 -10.26 12.80 8.86
CA ASN A 159 -8.97 12.74 8.18
C ASN A 159 -9.13 12.44 6.68
N ARG A 160 -10.02 11.51 6.34
CA ARG A 160 -10.28 11.16 4.95
C ARG A 160 -10.98 12.31 4.20
N LEU A 161 -11.93 12.95 4.83
CA LEU A 161 -12.65 14.09 4.25
C LEU A 161 -11.70 15.26 4.01
N ASP A 162 -10.85 15.61 4.97
CA ASP A 162 -9.86 16.68 4.87
C ASP A 162 -8.90 16.44 3.69
N ILE A 163 -8.46 15.19 3.51
CA ILE A 163 -7.62 14.80 2.37
C ILE A 163 -8.38 14.94 1.05
N THR A 164 -9.62 14.45 1.00
CA THR A 164 -10.42 14.43 -0.23
C THR A 164 -10.84 15.85 -0.66
N LEU A 165 -11.10 16.73 0.30
CA LEU A 165 -11.55 18.10 0.09
C LEU A 165 -10.43 19.14 0.18
N ALA A 166 -9.18 18.73 0.24
CA ALA A 166 -8.05 19.65 0.32
C ALA A 166 -8.13 20.70 -0.80
N PRO A 167 -7.86 22.00 -0.49
CA PRO A 167 -7.99 23.10 -1.46
C PRO A 167 -7.20 22.88 -2.75
N GLN A 168 -6.05 22.24 -2.65
CA GLN A 168 -5.17 21.92 -3.79
C GLN A 168 -5.81 20.94 -4.80
N ARG A 169 -6.95 20.34 -4.46
CA ARG A 169 -7.66 19.33 -5.27
C ARG A 169 -8.97 19.83 -5.88
N VAL A 170 -9.31 21.10 -5.72
CA VAL A 170 -10.59 21.66 -6.19
C VAL A 170 -10.74 21.43 -7.69
N ASP A 171 -9.80 21.87 -8.51
CA ASP A 171 -9.86 21.74 -9.96
C ASP A 171 -9.93 20.31 -10.45
N TYR A 172 -9.16 19.41 -9.82
CA TYR A 172 -9.19 17.99 -10.15
C TYR A 172 -10.52 17.34 -9.78
N ARG A 173 -11.05 17.68 -8.62
CA ARG A 173 -12.36 17.20 -8.13
C ARG A 173 -13.49 17.64 -9.06
N ASP A 174 -13.49 18.88 -9.46
CA ASP A 174 -14.56 19.45 -10.29
C ASP A 174 -14.53 18.88 -11.71
N ARG A 175 -13.37 18.87 -12.37
CA ARG A 175 -13.22 18.22 -13.68
C ARG A 175 -13.66 16.74 -13.63
N ARG A 176 -13.27 16.01 -12.60
CA ARG A 176 -13.65 14.61 -12.45
C ARG A 176 -15.15 14.43 -12.23
N SER A 177 -15.80 15.31 -11.45
CA SER A 177 -17.24 15.27 -11.21
C SER A 177 -18.05 15.44 -12.49
N PHE A 178 -17.64 16.32 -13.38
CA PHE A 178 -18.34 16.55 -14.64
C PHE A 178 -18.10 15.44 -15.68
N ALA A 179 -16.92 14.85 -15.69
CA ALA A 179 -16.55 13.82 -16.67
C ALA A 179 -17.06 12.41 -16.31
N GLN A 180 -17.48 12.16 -15.07
CA GLN A 180 -17.85 10.83 -14.61
C GLN A 180 -19.32 10.46 -14.89
N ARG A 181 -19.53 9.16 -15.13
CA ARG A 181 -20.88 8.57 -15.22
C ARG A 181 -21.66 8.78 -13.90
N PRO A 182 -23.02 8.88 -13.93
CA PRO A 182 -23.83 9.15 -12.75
C PRO A 182 -23.55 8.22 -11.56
N GLY A 183 -23.47 6.90 -11.78
CA GLY A 183 -23.18 5.94 -10.71
C GLY A 183 -21.82 6.16 -10.03
N TRP A 184 -20.83 6.61 -10.78
CA TRP A 184 -19.50 6.95 -10.24
C TRP A 184 -19.53 8.22 -9.40
N ARG A 185 -20.33 9.20 -9.81
CA ARG A 185 -20.53 10.42 -9.00
C ARG A 185 -21.18 10.11 -7.66
N VAL A 186 -22.19 9.25 -7.66
CA VAL A 186 -22.84 8.79 -6.41
C VAL A 186 -21.86 7.98 -5.56
N GLY A 187 -21.08 7.08 -6.15
CA GLY A 187 -20.02 6.35 -5.44
C GLY A 187 -18.98 7.28 -4.83
N ALA A 188 -18.55 8.33 -5.54
CA ALA A 188 -17.62 9.33 -5.04
C ALA A 188 -18.22 10.17 -3.90
N GLN A 189 -19.53 10.47 -3.97
CA GLN A 189 -20.25 11.13 -2.89
C GLN A 189 -20.27 10.26 -1.64
N LYS A 190 -20.66 8.99 -1.77
CA LYS A 190 -20.68 8.02 -0.66
C LYS A 190 -19.29 7.84 -0.02
N TYR A 191 -18.24 7.78 -0.84
CA TYR A 191 -16.88 7.74 -0.34
C TYR A 191 -16.51 8.96 0.51
N ARG A 192 -17.00 10.17 0.17
CA ARG A 192 -16.81 11.36 1.00
C ARG A 192 -17.56 11.29 2.32
N GLU A 193 -18.77 10.71 2.32
CA GLU A 193 -19.62 10.60 3.51
C GLU A 193 -19.08 9.59 4.53
N ASP A 194 -18.69 8.38 4.08
CA ASP A 194 -18.33 7.27 4.96
C ASP A 194 -16.85 6.84 4.90
N GLY A 195 -16.10 7.35 3.92
CA GLY A 195 -14.67 7.03 3.76
C GLY A 195 -14.39 5.64 3.20
N ILE A 196 -15.39 4.94 2.62
CA ILE A 196 -15.23 3.58 2.10
C ILE A 196 -15.27 3.62 0.58
N LEU A 197 -14.16 3.26 -0.07
CA LEU A 197 -14.06 3.24 -1.53
C LEU A 197 -14.70 1.97 -2.10
N LEU A 198 -15.93 2.06 -2.51
CA LEU A 198 -16.70 0.95 -3.11
C LEU A 198 -17.46 1.43 -4.35
N PRO A 199 -17.73 0.53 -5.29
CA PRO A 199 -18.65 0.79 -6.40
C PRO A 199 -20.04 1.19 -5.91
N PHE A 200 -20.78 1.89 -6.77
CA PHE A 200 -22.18 2.21 -6.50
C PHE A 200 -23.00 0.90 -6.33
N GLY A 201 -23.81 0.84 -5.27
CA GLY A 201 -24.64 -0.32 -4.95
C GLY A 201 -23.94 -1.45 -4.18
N ALA A 202 -22.63 -1.40 -3.99
CA ALA A 202 -21.92 -2.41 -3.21
C ALA A 202 -22.24 -2.30 -1.69
N PRO A 203 -22.31 -3.45 -0.97
CA PRO A 203 -22.64 -3.47 0.46
C PRO A 203 -21.51 -2.86 1.29
N ARG A 204 -21.87 -1.95 2.21
CA ARG A 204 -20.93 -1.21 3.08
C ARG A 204 -20.91 -1.68 4.52
N ALA A 205 -21.92 -2.46 4.93
CA ALA A 205 -22.13 -2.84 6.33
C ALA A 205 -20.98 -3.68 6.93
N SER A 206 -20.23 -4.39 6.09
CA SER A 206 -19.09 -5.21 6.53
C SER A 206 -17.84 -4.40 6.88
N PHE A 207 -17.77 -3.11 6.56
CA PHE A 207 -16.60 -2.27 6.80
C PHE A 207 -16.65 -1.65 8.19
N SER A 208 -16.29 -2.41 9.20
CA SER A 208 -16.43 -2.04 10.61
C SER A 208 -15.10 -1.77 11.34
N TYR A 209 -13.97 -2.18 10.78
CA TYR A 209 -12.67 -1.99 11.39
C TYR A 209 -11.98 -0.73 10.88
N LEU A 210 -11.39 0.06 11.79
CA LEU A 210 -10.56 1.19 11.42
C LEU A 210 -9.33 0.74 10.64
N ASN A 211 -9.06 1.41 9.53
CA ASN A 211 -7.84 1.19 8.78
C ASN A 211 -6.65 1.80 9.54
N PRO A 212 -5.68 1.01 10.01
CA PRO A 212 -4.53 1.52 10.75
C PRO A 212 -3.69 2.54 9.96
N TYR A 213 -3.75 2.47 8.62
CA TYR A 213 -2.95 3.30 7.72
C TYR A 213 -3.60 4.65 7.38
N ILE A 214 -4.80 4.95 7.91
CA ILE A 214 -5.53 6.18 7.57
C ILE A 214 -4.80 7.46 8.03
N THR A 215 -3.97 7.36 9.06
CA THR A 215 -3.20 8.50 9.58
C THR A 215 -1.98 8.82 8.72
N THR A 216 -1.41 7.82 8.05
CA THR A 216 -0.23 7.96 7.18
C THR A 216 -0.58 8.59 5.83
N LEU A 217 -1.85 8.60 5.46
CA LEU A 217 -2.34 9.16 4.19
C LEU A 217 -2.21 10.68 4.07
N LYS A 218 -1.97 11.41 5.17
CA LYS A 218 -1.69 12.85 5.11
C LYS A 218 -0.46 13.18 4.25
N LEU A 219 0.52 12.29 4.22
CA LEU A 219 1.76 12.45 3.45
C LEU A 219 1.65 11.96 2.01
N ALA A 220 0.88 10.89 1.77
CA ALA A 220 0.68 10.35 0.41
C ALA A 220 -0.13 11.27 -0.52
N CYS A 221 -0.71 12.35 -0.01
CA CYS A 221 -1.54 13.27 -0.78
C CYS A 221 -0.79 14.17 -1.75
N HIS A 222 0.52 14.28 -1.65
CA HIS A 222 1.33 15.01 -2.62
C HIS A 222 1.53 14.25 -3.96
N ILE A 223 1.13 12.97 -4.03
CA ILE A 223 1.42 12.09 -5.17
C ILE A 223 0.22 11.90 -6.10
N LEU A 224 -0.94 12.48 -5.78
CA LEU A 224 -2.15 12.41 -6.62
C LEU A 224 -2.43 13.70 -7.41
N ALA A 225 -1.43 14.57 -7.53
CA ALA A 225 -1.47 15.72 -8.42
C ALA A 225 -0.99 15.35 -9.81
#